data_9f1b5855413879cd8b27bad39a471d81
#
_entry.id   9f1b5855413879cd8b27bad39a471d81
#
_cell.length_a   1.000
_cell.length_b   1.000
_cell.length_c   1.000
_cell.angle_alpha   90.00
_cell.angle_beta   90.00
_cell.angle_gamma   90.00
#
_symmetry.space_group_name_H-M   'P 1'
#
loop_
_entity.id
_entity.type
_entity.pdbx_description
1 polymer ?
#
loop_
_entity_poly.entity_id
_entity_poly.type
_entity_poly.pdbx_seq_one_letter_code
_entity_poly.pdbx_strand_id
1 'polypeptide(L)'
;MWRHRIRDESVHGTYIGAKFRIAYNRLSEEEQAKIKNWVYTKVYDLYTNEELYTQMLYDELGWTNDVLTFVRYNANKALQNLGFDSLFSDTAEDVNPIVMNGLSTGTANHDFFSQVGNGYRVAPIESMSTEDYDY
;
A
#
# COMPACT_ATOMS: atom_id res chain seq x y z
N MET A 1 -10.56 15.08 13.01
CA MET A 1 -9.52 15.50 12.17
C MET A 1 -8.67 14.40 11.69
N TRP A 2 -7.88 13.85 12.55
CA TRP A 2 -7.01 12.77 12.20
C TRP A 2 -7.80 11.58 11.64
N ARG A 3 -8.84 11.19 12.33
CA ARG A 3 -9.70 10.12 11.90
C ARG A 3 -10.37 10.43 10.57
N HIS A 4 -10.68 11.68 10.36
CA HIS A 4 -11.30 12.14 9.16
C HIS A 4 -10.39 11.99 7.95
N ARG A 5 -9.12 12.31 8.11
CA ARG A 5 -8.16 12.18 7.03
C ARG A 5 -7.96 10.74 6.59
N ILE A 6 -7.86 9.84 7.54
CA ILE A 6 -7.71 8.43 7.21
C ILE A 6 -8.89 7.95 6.40
N ARG A 7 -10.07 8.38 6.79
CA ARG A 7 -11.28 8.04 6.08
C ARG A 7 -11.27 8.58 4.66
N ASP A 8 -10.88 9.83 4.51
CA ASP A 8 -10.86 10.46 3.20
C ASP A 8 -9.87 9.78 2.27
N GLU A 9 -8.71 9.44 2.76
CA GLU A 9 -7.72 8.73 1.97
C GLU A 9 -8.21 7.36 1.56
N SER A 10 -8.89 6.68 2.44
CA SER A 10 -9.44 5.37 2.14
C SER A 10 -10.46 5.46 1.01
N VAL A 11 -11.32 6.46 1.07
CA VAL A 11 -12.32 6.68 0.03
C VAL A 11 -11.65 7.04 -1.28
N HIS A 12 -10.64 7.89 -1.22
CA HIS A 12 -9.90 8.30 -2.40
C HIS A 12 -9.21 7.13 -3.05
N GLY A 13 -8.55 6.28 -2.26
CA GLY A 13 -7.90 5.09 -2.79
C GLY A 13 -8.88 4.14 -3.44
N THR A 14 -10.06 3.98 -2.85
CA THR A 14 -11.10 3.15 -3.43
C THR A 14 -11.56 3.70 -4.77
N TYR A 15 -11.71 5.01 -4.85
CA TYR A 15 -12.11 5.67 -6.09
C TYR A 15 -11.06 5.47 -7.18
N ILE A 16 -9.80 5.67 -6.84
CA ILE A 16 -8.69 5.49 -7.79
C ILE A 16 -8.65 4.04 -8.28
N GLY A 17 -8.83 3.09 -7.37
CA GLY A 17 -8.85 1.68 -7.76
C GLY A 17 -9.99 1.38 -8.72
N ALA A 18 -11.16 1.94 -8.47
CA ALA A 18 -12.31 1.73 -9.35
C ALA A 18 -12.04 2.33 -10.73
N LYS A 19 -11.48 3.53 -10.77
CA LYS A 19 -11.14 4.17 -12.04
C LYS A 19 -10.10 3.36 -12.81
N PHE A 20 -9.11 2.86 -12.09
CA PHE A 20 -8.09 2.03 -12.71
C PHE A 20 -8.70 0.79 -13.35
N ARG A 21 -9.57 0.09 -12.62
CA ARG A 21 -10.17 -1.13 -13.14
C ARG A 21 -11.00 -0.87 -14.39
N ILE A 22 -11.73 0.23 -14.40
CA ILE A 22 -12.51 0.59 -15.58
C ILE A 22 -11.59 0.84 -16.78
N ALA A 23 -10.54 1.62 -16.58
CA ALA A 23 -9.60 1.92 -17.66
C ALA A 23 -8.88 0.65 -18.15
N TYR A 24 -8.46 -0.18 -17.21
CA TYR A 24 -7.75 -1.41 -17.52
C TYR A 24 -8.61 -2.34 -18.37
N ASN A 25 -9.88 -2.46 -18.02
CA ASN A 25 -10.79 -3.35 -18.76
C ASN A 25 -11.06 -2.89 -20.19
N ARG A 26 -10.75 -1.64 -20.50
CA ARG A 26 -10.91 -1.12 -21.85
C ARG A 26 -9.69 -1.34 -22.73
N LEU A 27 -8.61 -1.82 -22.17
CA LEU A 27 -7.38 -2.04 -22.91
C LEU A 27 -7.43 -3.37 -23.64
N SER A 28 -6.59 -3.51 -24.66
CA SER A 28 -6.42 -4.79 -25.34
C SER A 28 -5.72 -5.78 -24.40
N GLU A 29 -5.83 -7.06 -24.73
CA GLU A 29 -5.17 -8.08 -23.92
C GLU A 29 -3.68 -7.88 -23.83
N GLU A 30 -3.07 -7.43 -24.92
CA GLU A 30 -1.64 -7.17 -24.94
C GLU A 30 -1.27 -6.02 -24.00
N GLU A 31 -2.05 -4.96 -24.05
CA GLU A 31 -1.81 -3.81 -23.18
C GLU A 31 -2.06 -4.17 -21.71
N GLN A 32 -3.09 -4.95 -21.46
CA GLN A 32 -3.39 -5.42 -20.11
C GLN A 32 -2.23 -6.24 -19.55
N ALA A 33 -1.66 -7.12 -20.37
CA ALA A 33 -0.54 -7.93 -19.92
C ALA A 33 0.67 -7.07 -19.58
N LYS A 34 0.95 -6.04 -20.36
CA LYS A 34 2.05 -5.15 -20.07
C LYS A 34 1.86 -4.39 -18.77
N ILE A 35 0.66 -3.88 -18.57
CA ILE A 35 0.37 -3.11 -17.36
C ILE A 35 0.40 -4.01 -16.13
N LYS A 36 -0.18 -5.18 -16.24
CA LYS A 36 -0.16 -6.15 -15.14
C LYS A 36 1.27 -6.50 -14.74
N ASN A 37 2.09 -6.79 -15.74
CA ASN A 37 3.48 -7.14 -15.46
C ASN A 37 4.21 -5.95 -14.80
N TRP A 38 3.96 -4.77 -15.27
CA TRP A 38 4.57 -3.57 -14.69
C TRP A 38 4.15 -3.38 -13.23
N VAL A 39 2.86 -3.56 -12.94
CA VAL A 39 2.35 -3.39 -11.59
C VAL A 39 2.99 -4.39 -10.63
N TYR A 40 3.02 -5.67 -11.01
CA TYR A 40 3.61 -6.67 -10.14
C TYR A 40 5.10 -6.45 -9.94
N THR A 41 5.80 -6.03 -10.98
CA THR A 41 7.23 -5.72 -10.87
C THR A 41 7.45 -4.58 -9.91
N LYS A 42 6.63 -3.53 -10.01
CA LYS A 42 6.75 -2.38 -9.12
C LYS A 42 6.46 -2.73 -7.67
N VAL A 43 5.42 -3.52 -7.45
CA VAL A 43 5.06 -3.92 -6.09
C VAL A 43 6.19 -4.74 -5.48
N TYR A 44 6.77 -5.63 -6.26
CA TYR A 44 7.87 -6.44 -5.76
C TYR A 44 9.11 -5.59 -5.46
N ASP A 45 9.42 -4.65 -6.33
CA ASP A 45 10.55 -3.75 -6.10
C ASP A 45 10.36 -2.92 -4.84
N LEU A 46 9.15 -2.42 -4.64
CA LEU A 46 8.83 -1.66 -3.44
C LEU A 46 8.93 -2.51 -2.19
N TYR A 47 8.47 -3.76 -2.28
CA TYR A 47 8.61 -4.68 -1.17
C TYR A 47 10.08 -4.94 -0.84
N THR A 48 10.91 -5.12 -1.85
CA THR A 48 12.33 -5.37 -1.64
C THR A 48 13.00 -4.20 -0.92
N ASN A 49 12.65 -2.99 -1.29
CA ASN A 49 13.15 -1.81 -0.60
C ASN A 49 12.66 -1.76 0.83
N GLU A 50 11.39 -2.06 1.04
CA GLU A 50 10.82 -2.03 2.36
C GLU A 50 11.45 -3.10 3.24
N GLU A 51 11.78 -4.24 2.66
CA GLU A 51 12.45 -5.30 3.39
C GLU A 51 13.77 -4.83 3.97
N LEU A 52 14.55 -4.11 3.18
CA LEU A 52 15.82 -3.59 3.65
C LEU A 52 15.65 -2.62 4.81
N TYR A 53 14.73 -1.69 4.67
CA TYR A 53 14.47 -0.73 5.73
C TYR A 53 13.93 -1.40 6.98
N THR A 54 13.07 -2.38 6.81
CA THR A 54 12.50 -3.09 7.94
C THR A 54 13.57 -3.83 8.71
N GLN A 55 14.50 -4.47 8.01
CA GLN A 55 15.61 -5.14 8.65
C GLN A 55 16.45 -4.15 9.46
N MET A 56 16.75 -3.02 8.86
CA MET A 56 17.54 -2.01 9.56
C MET A 56 16.89 -1.50 10.83
N LEU A 57 15.57 -1.33 10.79
CA LEU A 57 14.86 -0.73 11.90
C LEU A 57 14.46 -1.72 12.98
N TYR A 58 14.19 -2.96 12.61
CA TYR A 58 13.50 -3.89 13.52
C TYR A 58 14.26 -5.15 13.85
N ASP A 59 15.40 -5.44 13.19
CA ASP A 59 16.12 -6.69 13.46
C ASP A 59 16.52 -6.81 14.92
N GLU A 60 17.05 -5.75 15.48
CA GLU A 60 17.49 -5.79 16.87
C GLU A 60 16.35 -5.98 17.86
N LEU A 61 15.15 -5.59 17.46
CA LEU A 61 13.97 -5.73 18.29
C LEU A 61 13.28 -7.07 18.10
N GLY A 62 13.69 -7.84 17.10
CA GLY A 62 13.06 -9.11 16.81
C GLY A 62 11.70 -8.98 16.15
N TRP A 63 11.41 -7.85 15.54
CA TRP A 63 10.10 -7.60 14.96
C TRP A 63 10.07 -7.68 13.44
N THR A 64 11.23 -7.93 12.83
CA THR A 64 11.35 -7.88 11.37
C THR A 64 10.31 -8.76 10.65
N ASN A 65 10.20 -10.01 11.05
CA ASN A 65 9.26 -10.91 10.38
C ASN A 65 7.82 -10.47 10.52
N ASP A 66 7.45 -10.00 11.71
CA ASP A 66 6.07 -9.56 11.93
C ASP A 66 5.76 -8.33 11.10
N VAL A 67 6.69 -7.40 11.00
CA VAL A 67 6.49 -6.20 10.21
C VAL A 67 6.44 -6.54 8.72
N LEU A 68 7.32 -7.43 8.26
CA LEU A 68 7.31 -7.83 6.85
C LEU A 68 6.03 -8.55 6.46
N THR A 69 5.50 -9.36 7.36
CA THR A 69 4.21 -10.00 7.11
C THR A 69 3.12 -8.95 6.89
N PHE A 70 3.14 -7.91 7.71
CA PHE A 70 2.19 -6.82 7.57
C PHE A 70 2.39 -6.07 6.24
N VAL A 71 3.63 -5.82 5.86
CA VAL A 71 3.94 -5.14 4.61
C VAL A 71 3.44 -5.96 3.41
N ARG A 72 3.69 -7.26 3.42
CA ARG A 72 3.23 -8.13 2.33
C ARG A 72 1.71 -8.19 2.27
N TYR A 73 1.07 -8.25 3.42
CA TYR A 73 -0.39 -8.22 3.47
C TYR A 73 -0.93 -6.92 2.87
N ASN A 74 -0.32 -5.80 3.19
CA ASN A 74 -0.74 -4.52 2.62
C ASN A 74 -0.49 -4.45 1.12
N ALA A 75 0.60 -5.01 0.64
CA ALA A 75 0.86 -5.08 -0.79
C ALA A 75 -0.25 -5.87 -1.49
N ASN A 76 -0.66 -6.98 -0.91
CA ASN A 76 -1.76 -7.76 -1.46
C ASN A 76 -3.06 -6.96 -1.51
N LYS A 77 -3.33 -6.20 -0.47
CA LYS A 77 -4.54 -5.37 -0.45
C LYS A 77 -4.50 -4.32 -1.55
N ALA A 78 -3.34 -3.72 -1.76
CA ALA A 78 -3.20 -2.73 -2.82
C ALA A 78 -3.45 -3.36 -4.19
N LEU A 79 -2.92 -4.54 -4.42
CA LEU A 79 -3.14 -5.25 -5.68
C LEU A 79 -4.62 -5.57 -5.86
N GLN A 80 -5.27 -6.04 -4.82
CA GLN A 80 -6.70 -6.36 -4.88
C GLN A 80 -7.54 -5.12 -5.17
N ASN A 81 -7.12 -3.99 -4.65
CA ASN A 81 -7.81 -2.74 -4.93
C ASN A 81 -7.76 -2.40 -6.42
N LEU A 82 -6.69 -2.77 -7.09
CA LEU A 82 -6.55 -2.57 -8.53
C LEU A 82 -7.21 -3.69 -9.34
N GLY A 83 -7.76 -4.68 -8.68
CA GLY A 83 -8.42 -5.79 -9.35
C GLY A 83 -7.50 -6.95 -9.68
N PHE A 84 -6.32 -6.97 -9.12
CA PHE A 84 -5.34 -8.04 -9.37
C PHE A 84 -5.28 -9.02 -8.21
N ASP A 85 -4.79 -10.21 -8.50
CA ASP A 85 -4.59 -11.23 -7.48
C ASP A 85 -3.41 -10.87 -6.59
N SER A 86 -3.41 -11.45 -5.40
CA SER A 86 -2.33 -11.24 -4.44
C SER A 86 -1.01 -11.77 -4.98
N LEU A 87 0.07 -11.09 -4.62
CA LEU A 87 1.41 -11.53 -4.97
C LEU A 87 2.01 -12.43 -3.89
N PHE A 88 1.70 -12.13 -2.64
CA PHE A 88 2.24 -12.88 -1.51
C PHE A 88 1.14 -13.74 -0.90
N SER A 89 1.53 -14.77 -0.16
CA SER A 89 0.57 -15.68 0.46
C SER A 89 0.02 -15.17 1.79
N ASP A 90 0.56 -14.09 2.31
CA ASP A 90 0.18 -13.59 3.62
C ASP A 90 -1.24 -13.05 3.63
N THR A 91 -1.98 -13.37 4.69
CA THR A 91 -3.34 -12.92 4.87
C THR A 91 -3.46 -12.14 6.17
N ALA A 92 -4.65 -11.58 6.42
CA ALA A 92 -4.87 -10.83 7.65
C ALA A 92 -4.61 -11.68 8.90
N GLU A 93 -4.88 -12.97 8.80
CA GLU A 93 -4.70 -13.86 9.94
C GLU A 93 -3.23 -14.08 10.28
N ASP A 94 -2.35 -13.90 9.33
CA ASP A 94 -0.92 -14.07 9.55
C ASP A 94 -0.30 -12.87 10.23
N VAL A 95 -0.98 -11.75 10.25
CA VAL A 95 -0.43 -10.51 10.79
C VAL A 95 -0.60 -10.48 12.29
N ASN A 96 0.50 -10.17 12.97
CA ASN A 96 0.48 -10.01 14.42
C ASN A 96 -0.45 -8.84 14.79
N PRO A 97 -1.45 -9.07 15.65
CA PRO A 97 -2.40 -8.01 16.01
C PRO A 97 -1.74 -6.75 16.59
N ILE A 98 -0.65 -6.91 17.31
CA ILE A 98 0.05 -5.77 17.88
C ILE A 98 0.64 -4.93 16.77
N VAL A 99 1.25 -5.57 15.78
CA VAL A 99 1.81 -4.88 14.63
C VAL A 99 0.68 -4.25 13.81
N MET A 100 -0.39 -5.00 13.61
CA MET A 100 -1.53 -4.49 12.85
C MET A 100 -2.06 -3.20 13.48
N ASN A 101 -2.28 -3.22 14.78
CA ASN A 101 -2.80 -2.03 15.45
C ASN A 101 -1.80 -0.88 15.46
N GLY A 102 -0.54 -1.19 15.71
CA GLY A 102 0.47 -0.15 15.81
C GLY A 102 0.75 0.53 14.49
N LEU A 103 0.83 -0.25 13.41
CA LEU A 103 1.18 0.32 12.11
C LEU A 103 -0.04 0.84 11.36
N SER A 104 -1.18 0.23 11.56
CA SER A 104 -2.36 0.70 10.83
C SER A 104 -2.92 1.99 11.39
N THR A 105 -2.69 2.26 12.66
CA THR A 105 -3.08 3.53 13.23
C THR A 105 -1.97 4.56 13.12
N GLY A 106 -0.76 4.11 12.93
CA GLY A 106 0.34 5.00 12.64
C GLY A 106 0.13 5.52 11.25
N THR A 107 0.63 6.60 10.94
CA THR A 107 0.31 7.21 9.70
C THR A 107 1.18 6.79 8.57
N ALA A 108 2.42 6.52 8.84
CA ALA A 108 3.35 6.49 7.75
C ALA A 108 3.26 5.25 6.92
N ASN A 109 3.14 4.15 7.59
CA ASN A 109 3.32 2.93 6.88
C ASN A 109 2.14 2.42 6.15
N HIS A 110 0.96 2.61 6.68
CA HIS A 110 -0.20 2.05 6.03
C HIS A 110 -0.41 2.64 4.66
N ASP A 111 0.18 3.79 4.42
CA ASP A 111 -0.01 4.47 3.16
C ASP A 111 1.08 4.19 2.14
N PHE A 112 2.06 3.38 2.49
CA PHE A 112 3.16 3.16 1.59
C PHE A 112 2.69 2.73 0.20
N PHE A 113 1.93 1.66 0.12
CA PHE A 113 1.44 1.17 -1.15
C PHE A 113 0.29 2.00 -1.68
N SER A 114 -0.46 2.63 -0.82
CA SER A 114 -1.52 3.53 -1.25
C SER A 114 -0.95 4.73 -1.97
N GLN A 115 0.13 5.28 -1.47
CA GLN A 115 0.77 6.41 -2.10
C GLN A 115 1.26 6.08 -3.48
N VAL A 116 1.80 4.90 -3.65
CA VAL A 116 2.25 4.46 -4.96
C VAL A 116 1.07 4.36 -5.91
N GLY A 117 -0.01 3.77 -5.45
CA GLY A 117 -1.19 3.62 -6.29
C GLY A 117 -1.80 4.95 -6.68
N ASN A 118 -1.65 5.95 -5.84
CA ASN A 118 -2.21 7.27 -6.09
C ASN A 118 -1.29 8.20 -6.83
N GLY A 119 -0.06 7.83 -6.98
CA GLY A 119 0.93 8.75 -7.44
C GLY A 119 1.12 9.89 -6.48
N TYR A 120 0.77 9.73 -5.25
CA TYR A 120 0.64 10.74 -4.28
C TYR A 120 1.93 11.06 -3.67
N ARG A 121 2.30 12.30 -3.76
CA ARG A 121 3.51 12.60 -3.37
C ARG A 121 3.61 12.58 -1.98
N VAL A 122 4.53 12.46 -1.63
CA VAL A 122 4.83 12.31 -0.33
C VAL A 122 5.47 13.49 0.19
N ALA A 123 4.76 14.49 0.40
CA ALA A 123 5.34 15.62 1.04
C ALA A 123 5.71 15.23 2.42
N PRO A 124 6.56 15.94 3.02
CA PRO A 124 6.87 15.75 4.40
C PRO A 124 5.61 15.75 5.20
N ILE A 125 5.51 14.79 6.05
CA ILE A 125 4.31 14.60 6.80
C ILE A 125 3.92 15.81 7.60
N GLU A 126 4.92 16.43 8.17
CA GLU A 126 4.63 17.54 9.05
C GLU A 126 4.02 18.71 8.34
N SER A 127 4.27 18.83 7.07
CA SER A 127 3.71 19.94 6.35
C SER A 127 2.33 19.63 5.85
N MET A 128 1.86 18.46 6.11
CA MET A 128 0.56 18.11 5.65
C MET A 128 -0.47 18.86 6.39
N SER A 129 -1.13 19.72 5.71
CA SER A 129 -2.25 20.43 6.23
C SER A 129 -3.49 19.81 5.63
N THR A 130 -4.60 20.34 5.99
CA THR A 130 -5.83 19.85 5.44
C THR A 130 -5.86 19.97 3.92
N GLU A 131 -5.21 20.98 3.41
CA GLU A 131 -5.19 21.17 1.97
C GLU A 131 -4.47 20.08 1.24
N ASP A 132 -3.50 19.47 1.88
CA ASP A 132 -2.77 18.40 1.24
C ASP A 132 -3.64 17.18 0.98
N TYR A 133 -4.75 17.09 1.66
CA TYR A 133 -5.66 15.97 1.52
C TYR A 133 -6.95 16.33 0.84
N ASP A 134 -7.13 17.57 0.54
CA ASP A 134 -8.34 18.02 -0.14
C ASP A 134 -8.11 17.97 -1.62
N TYR A 135 -8.43 16.91 -2.21
CA TYR A 135 -8.25 16.80 -3.65
C TYR A 135 -9.54 16.74 -4.36
#